data_9c6625e2ae0d14587bde00743b3ee9fb
#
_entry.id   9c6625e2ae0d14587bde00743b3ee9fb
#
_cell.length_a   1.000
_cell.length_b   1.000
_cell.length_c   1.000
_cell.angle_alpha   90.00
_cell.angle_beta   90.00
_cell.angle_gamma   90.00
#
_symmetry.space_group_name_H-M   'P 1'
#
loop_
_entity.id
_entity.type
_entity.pdbx_description
1 polymer ?
#
loop_
_entity_poly.entity_id
_entity_poly.type
_entity_poly.pdbx_seq_one_letter_code
_entity_poly.pdbx_strand_id
1 'polypeptide(L)'
;MNVRPRYHRLIFSILLIVTAGSSYSVAQSRYGPHDTLLVPYVVYGGDTMTYREMDMVFVFGKMSEAQKEKYRKWTRLRNAVYVTYPYAKKASYVFNEINFNLALIHDKKKRKAYLNSREAQLKKEFTTPLTNLSVYQGKVLMKIINRETNNTCFEIIEEYKGGFTARFWQTIAWVFGSSLKQDYRPAGEDADLELIVKEVARMYGHG
;
A
#
# COMPACT_ATOMS: atom_id res chain seq x y z
N MET A 1 16.16 9.52 67.92
CA MET A 1 16.10 11.01 67.91
C MET A 1 15.52 11.35 66.47
N ASN A 2 14.22 11.65 66.45
CA ASN A 2 13.43 11.84 65.24
C ASN A 2 13.58 13.29 64.78
N VAL A 3 14.35 13.54 63.73
CA VAL A 3 14.47 14.86 63.11
C VAL A 3 13.53 14.93 61.84
N ARG A 4 12.34 15.34 62.15
CA ARG A 4 11.45 16.35 61.60
C ARG A 4 11.11 16.27 60.04
N PRO A 5 9.86 15.96 59.70
CA PRO A 5 9.35 15.99 58.35
C PRO A 5 9.04 17.41 57.80
N ARG A 6 9.35 18.49 58.52
CA ARG A 6 9.05 19.87 58.12
C ARG A 6 9.97 20.42 57.04
N TYR A 7 11.23 20.03 57.01
CA TYR A 7 12.20 20.55 56.05
C TYR A 7 12.03 19.96 54.66
N HIS A 8 11.59 18.71 54.53
CA HIS A 8 11.34 18.11 53.23
C HIS A 8 10.18 18.78 52.48
N ARG A 9 9.15 19.25 53.23
CA ARG A 9 8.04 20.02 52.61
C ARG A 9 8.48 21.39 52.13
N LEU A 10 9.34 22.07 52.90
CA LEU A 10 9.91 23.37 52.51
C LEU A 10 10.85 23.23 51.29
N ILE A 11 11.72 22.25 51.30
CA ILE A 11 12.62 21.96 50.16
C ILE A 11 11.82 21.60 48.89
N PHE A 12 10.76 20.79 49.05
CA PHE A 12 9.88 20.42 47.90
C PHE A 12 9.10 21.62 47.37
N SER A 13 8.65 22.52 48.25
CA SER A 13 7.97 23.75 47.83
C SER A 13 8.91 24.73 47.12
N ILE A 14 10.14 24.87 47.58
CA ILE A 14 11.17 25.72 46.95
C ILE A 14 11.58 25.12 45.59
N LEU A 15 11.74 23.80 45.50
CA LEU A 15 12.05 23.11 44.25
C LEU A 15 10.91 23.28 43.21
N LEU A 16 9.66 23.21 43.67
CA LEU A 16 8.48 23.40 42.80
C LEU A 16 8.39 24.84 42.26
N ILE A 17 8.74 25.84 43.09
CA ILE A 17 8.75 27.26 42.68
C ILE A 17 9.88 27.53 41.69
N VAL A 18 11.05 26.89 41.82
CA VAL A 18 12.18 27.03 40.91
C VAL A 18 11.86 26.39 39.54
N THR A 19 11.18 25.24 39.53
CA THR A 19 10.78 24.58 38.28
C THR A 19 9.62 25.30 37.56
N ALA A 20 8.71 25.93 38.30
CA ALA A 20 7.61 26.70 37.70
C ALA A 20 8.08 28.04 37.10
N GLY A 21 9.23 28.60 37.60
CA GLY A 21 9.79 29.83 37.06
C GLY A 21 10.59 29.71 35.77
N SER A 22 10.81 28.49 35.27
CA SER A 22 11.68 28.25 34.09
C SER A 22 10.94 28.16 32.75
N SER A 23 9.65 28.39 32.74
CA SER A 23 8.87 28.42 31.48
C SER A 23 8.92 29.82 30.86
N TYR A 24 10.11 30.27 30.51
CA TYR A 24 10.19 31.39 29.56
C TYR A 24 9.81 30.89 28.19
N SER A 25 8.54 31.06 27.85
CA SER A 25 8.06 30.99 26.49
C SER A 25 8.75 32.09 25.69
N VAL A 26 9.82 31.76 24.96
CA VAL A 26 10.43 32.65 23.99
C VAL A 26 9.57 32.68 22.76
N ALA A 27 8.37 33.25 22.88
CA ALA A 27 7.57 33.71 21.76
C ALA A 27 8.05 35.12 21.38
N GLN A 28 9.36 35.27 21.19
CA GLN A 28 9.88 36.50 20.63
C GLN A 28 9.81 36.38 19.11
N SER A 29 9.12 37.33 18.47
CA SER A 29 9.20 37.49 17.03
C SER A 29 10.67 37.59 16.63
N ARG A 30 11.04 36.86 15.61
CA ARG A 30 12.42 36.77 15.09
C ARG A 30 12.95 38.11 14.60
N TYR A 31 12.14 39.15 14.67
CA TYR A 31 12.39 40.47 14.14
C TYR A 31 12.21 41.53 15.23
N GLY A 32 13.19 42.40 15.37
CA GLY A 32 13.18 43.52 16.29
C GLY A 32 12.38 44.70 15.72
N PRO A 33 12.05 45.74 16.55
CA PRO A 33 11.26 46.91 16.11
C PRO A 33 11.94 47.75 15.04
N HIS A 34 13.23 47.49 14.75
CA HIS A 34 13.99 48.22 13.70
C HIS A 34 14.43 47.29 12.55
N ASP A 35 13.98 46.06 12.53
CA ASP A 35 14.32 45.14 11.45
C ASP A 35 13.57 45.53 10.15
N THR A 36 14.31 45.62 9.06
CA THR A 36 13.75 45.91 7.74
C THR A 36 13.43 44.59 7.04
N LEU A 37 12.17 44.39 6.72
CA LEU A 37 11.72 43.26 5.92
C LEU A 37 11.61 43.70 4.45
N LEU A 38 12.30 42.97 3.57
CA LEU A 38 12.09 43.11 2.13
C LEU A 38 10.84 42.31 1.74
N VAL A 39 9.81 43.06 1.35
CA VAL A 39 8.56 42.49 0.83
C VAL A 39 8.44 42.80 -0.65
N PRO A 40 8.05 41.82 -1.49
CA PRO A 40 7.74 42.11 -2.88
C PRO A 40 6.56 43.06 -2.95
N TYR A 41 6.56 43.92 -3.93
CA TYR A 41 5.51 44.91 -4.13
C TYR A 41 4.98 44.84 -5.57
N VAL A 42 3.76 45.33 -5.76
CA VAL A 42 3.13 45.55 -7.05
C VAL A 42 2.60 46.98 -7.10
N VAL A 43 2.72 47.62 -8.26
CA VAL A 43 2.13 48.94 -8.50
C VAL A 43 0.77 48.74 -9.18
N TYR A 44 -0.29 49.15 -8.50
CA TYR A 44 -1.65 49.06 -9.01
C TYR A 44 -2.34 50.42 -8.91
N GLY A 45 -2.84 50.95 -10.05
CA GLY A 45 -3.51 52.25 -10.08
C GLY A 45 -2.64 53.47 -9.71
N GLY A 46 -1.30 53.32 -9.73
CA GLY A 46 -0.34 54.35 -9.31
C GLY A 46 0.13 54.24 -7.86
N ASP A 47 -0.49 53.39 -7.07
CA ASP A 47 -0.10 53.11 -5.67
C ASP A 47 0.77 51.86 -5.54
N THR A 48 1.72 51.93 -4.62
CA THR A 48 2.61 50.79 -4.31
C THR A 48 2.01 49.98 -3.16
N MET A 49 1.64 48.74 -3.43
CA MET A 49 1.09 47.79 -2.45
C MET A 49 2.01 46.63 -2.22
N THR A 50 2.05 46.12 -0.99
CA THR A 50 2.76 44.87 -0.68
C THR A 50 2.08 43.71 -1.39
N TYR A 51 2.89 42.88 -2.06
CA TYR A 51 2.42 41.68 -2.78
C TYR A 51 2.94 40.41 -2.09
N ARG A 52 2.09 39.43 -1.98
CA ARG A 52 2.49 38.07 -1.57
C ARG A 52 1.84 37.06 -2.48
N GLU A 53 2.65 36.28 -3.11
CA GLU A 53 2.17 35.09 -3.84
C GLU A 53 1.66 34.05 -2.85
N MET A 54 0.43 33.65 -3.04
CA MET A 54 -0.19 32.61 -2.22
C MET A 54 -0.23 31.32 -3.01
N ASP A 55 0.00 30.20 -2.33
CA ASP A 55 -0.18 28.90 -2.92
C ASP A 55 -1.63 28.72 -3.40
N MET A 56 -1.77 27.96 -4.48
CA MET A 56 -3.09 27.70 -5.07
C MET A 56 -3.97 26.96 -4.07
N VAL A 57 -5.08 27.58 -3.69
CA VAL A 57 -6.06 26.98 -2.79
C VAL A 57 -7.15 26.30 -3.63
N PHE A 58 -7.22 24.99 -3.53
CA PHE A 58 -8.28 24.22 -4.19
C PHE A 58 -9.51 24.18 -3.29
N VAL A 59 -10.61 24.81 -3.74
CA VAL A 59 -11.90 24.75 -3.06
C VAL A 59 -12.75 23.67 -3.73
N PHE A 60 -12.99 22.58 -3.01
CA PHE A 60 -13.86 21.52 -3.48
C PHE A 60 -15.28 21.72 -2.95
N GLY A 61 -16.26 21.70 -3.84
CA GLY A 61 -17.66 21.67 -3.46
C GLY A 61 -18.04 20.33 -2.77
N LYS A 62 -19.23 20.26 -2.15
CA LYS A 62 -19.76 19.01 -1.62
C LYS A 62 -19.90 17.99 -2.74
N MET A 63 -19.29 16.82 -2.56
CA MET A 63 -19.42 15.71 -3.50
C MET A 63 -20.88 15.22 -3.52
N SER A 64 -21.41 14.97 -4.71
CA SER A 64 -22.68 14.27 -4.89
C SER A 64 -22.59 12.83 -4.37
N GLU A 65 -23.71 12.19 -4.08
CA GLU A 65 -23.72 10.78 -3.62
C GLU A 65 -23.11 9.84 -4.67
N ALA A 66 -23.34 10.11 -5.96
CA ALA A 66 -22.73 9.35 -7.05
C ALA A 66 -21.19 9.49 -7.06
N GLN A 67 -20.67 10.70 -6.83
CA GLN A 67 -19.21 10.92 -6.73
C GLN A 67 -18.61 10.24 -5.50
N LYS A 68 -19.28 10.30 -4.35
CA LYS A 68 -18.85 9.58 -3.14
C LYS A 68 -18.81 8.09 -3.34
N GLU A 69 -19.78 7.51 -4.04
CA GLU A 69 -19.82 6.09 -4.34
C GLU A 69 -18.68 5.69 -5.30
N LYS A 70 -18.42 6.49 -6.34
CA LYS A 70 -17.28 6.27 -7.24
C LYS A 70 -15.95 6.35 -6.48
N TYR A 71 -15.80 7.33 -5.61
CA TYR A 71 -14.61 7.49 -4.78
C TYR A 71 -14.41 6.31 -3.81
N ARG A 72 -15.49 5.82 -3.18
CA ARG A 72 -15.44 4.62 -2.32
C ARG A 72 -14.98 3.38 -3.09
N LYS A 73 -15.53 3.15 -4.29
CA LYS A 73 -15.13 2.03 -5.16
C LYS A 73 -13.65 2.13 -5.56
N TRP A 74 -13.23 3.30 -5.98
CA TRP A 74 -11.83 3.56 -6.32
C TRP A 74 -10.89 3.32 -5.14
N THR A 75 -11.18 3.87 -3.97
CA THR A 75 -10.37 3.69 -2.77
C THR A 75 -10.30 2.23 -2.34
N ARG A 76 -11.42 1.52 -2.40
CA ARG A 76 -11.47 0.08 -2.10
C ARG A 76 -10.59 -0.72 -3.06
N LEU A 77 -10.66 -0.42 -4.35
CA LEU A 77 -9.84 -1.07 -5.38
C LEU A 77 -8.36 -0.77 -5.15
N ARG A 78 -8.02 0.50 -4.95
CA ARG A 78 -6.65 0.94 -4.69
C ARG A 78 -6.04 0.22 -3.48
N ASN A 79 -6.75 0.17 -2.36
CA ASN A 79 -6.30 -0.54 -1.17
C ASN A 79 -6.12 -2.05 -1.44
N ALA A 80 -7.01 -2.66 -2.21
CA ALA A 80 -6.87 -4.07 -2.59
C ALA A 80 -5.62 -4.30 -3.43
N VAL A 81 -5.32 -3.43 -4.40
CA VAL A 81 -4.10 -3.51 -5.22
C VAL A 81 -2.85 -3.36 -4.36
N TYR A 82 -2.79 -2.36 -3.48
CA TYR A 82 -1.64 -2.17 -2.58
C TYR A 82 -1.32 -3.43 -1.77
N VAL A 83 -2.35 -4.08 -1.23
CA VAL A 83 -2.17 -5.30 -0.43
C VAL A 83 -1.75 -6.49 -1.29
N THR A 84 -2.29 -6.61 -2.50
CA THR A 84 -2.14 -7.84 -3.30
C THR A 84 -1.00 -7.79 -4.31
N TYR A 85 -0.55 -6.61 -4.72
CA TYR A 85 0.50 -6.43 -5.73
C TYR A 85 1.81 -7.18 -5.41
N PRO A 86 2.40 -7.08 -4.21
CA PRO A 86 3.63 -7.80 -3.90
C PRO A 86 3.46 -9.32 -4.00
N TYR A 87 2.30 -9.85 -3.62
CA TYR A 87 2.00 -11.29 -3.75
C TYR A 87 1.83 -11.71 -5.21
N ALA A 88 1.17 -10.86 -6.03
CA ALA A 88 1.03 -11.10 -7.46
C ALA A 88 2.38 -11.14 -8.18
N LYS A 89 3.26 -10.20 -7.90
CA LYS A 89 4.61 -10.17 -8.48
C LYS A 89 5.43 -11.39 -8.08
N LYS A 90 5.36 -11.76 -6.80
CA LYS A 90 6.05 -12.96 -6.32
C LYS A 90 5.50 -14.24 -6.96
N ALA A 91 4.17 -14.36 -7.08
CA ALA A 91 3.53 -15.49 -7.73
C ALA A 91 3.91 -15.58 -9.21
N SER A 92 3.88 -14.47 -9.94
CA SER A 92 4.26 -14.42 -11.36
C SER A 92 5.71 -14.81 -11.58
N TYR A 93 6.62 -14.35 -10.73
CA TYR A 93 8.02 -14.75 -10.78
C TYR A 93 8.17 -16.27 -10.62
N VAL A 94 7.51 -16.87 -9.63
CA VAL A 94 7.58 -18.31 -9.37
C VAL A 94 6.96 -19.10 -10.53
N PHE A 95 5.83 -18.67 -11.08
CA PHE A 95 5.21 -19.32 -12.24
C PHE A 95 6.09 -19.24 -13.48
N ASN A 96 6.69 -18.10 -13.76
CA ASN A 96 7.63 -17.96 -14.89
C ASN A 96 8.86 -18.85 -14.71
N GLU A 97 9.41 -18.94 -13.50
CA GLU A 97 10.51 -19.85 -13.17
C GLU A 97 10.12 -21.32 -13.37
N ILE A 98 8.93 -21.72 -12.90
CA ILE A 98 8.43 -23.09 -13.08
C ILE A 98 8.26 -23.39 -14.57
N ASN A 99 7.64 -22.50 -15.34
CA ASN A 99 7.43 -22.68 -16.78
C ASN A 99 8.75 -22.82 -17.53
N PHE A 100 9.73 -21.96 -17.23
CA PHE A 100 11.05 -22.04 -17.83
C PHE A 100 11.72 -23.41 -17.56
N ASN A 101 11.71 -23.86 -16.32
CA ASN A 101 12.31 -25.15 -15.95
C ASN A 101 11.55 -26.33 -16.57
N LEU A 102 10.21 -26.27 -16.63
CA LEU A 102 9.41 -27.31 -17.25
C LEU A 102 9.63 -27.41 -18.76
N ALA A 103 9.94 -26.33 -19.43
CA ALA A 103 10.29 -26.35 -20.87
C ALA A 103 11.56 -27.16 -21.14
N LEU A 104 12.48 -27.21 -20.18
CA LEU A 104 13.74 -27.98 -20.28
C LEU A 104 13.58 -29.46 -19.91
N ILE A 105 12.50 -29.84 -19.23
CA ILE A 105 12.27 -31.20 -18.75
C ILE A 105 11.28 -31.92 -19.67
N HIS A 106 11.73 -32.85 -20.49
CA HIS A 106 10.91 -33.62 -21.42
C HIS A 106 10.26 -34.87 -20.79
N ASP A 107 10.89 -35.43 -19.74
CA ASP A 107 10.41 -36.63 -19.06
C ASP A 107 9.24 -36.33 -18.11
N LYS A 108 8.11 -37.05 -18.26
CA LYS A 108 6.89 -36.84 -17.44
C LYS A 108 7.11 -37.11 -15.95
N LYS A 109 7.94 -38.10 -15.57
CA LYS A 109 8.21 -38.41 -14.16
C LYS A 109 9.05 -37.28 -13.53
N LYS A 110 10.06 -36.81 -14.24
CA LYS A 110 10.91 -35.71 -13.78
C LYS A 110 10.10 -34.37 -13.67
N ARG A 111 9.19 -34.08 -14.63
CA ARG A 111 8.28 -32.93 -14.52
C ARG A 111 7.43 -33.00 -13.25
N LYS A 112 6.81 -34.17 -12.99
CA LYS A 112 6.00 -34.36 -11.78
C LYS A 112 6.83 -34.22 -10.50
N ALA A 113 8.03 -34.79 -10.44
CA ALA A 113 8.93 -34.69 -9.30
C ALA A 113 9.35 -33.21 -9.04
N TYR A 114 9.66 -32.46 -10.10
CA TYR A 114 9.96 -31.05 -10.01
C TYR A 114 8.79 -30.23 -9.47
N LEU A 115 7.56 -30.42 -10.01
CA LEU A 115 6.36 -29.73 -9.52
C LEU A 115 6.07 -30.05 -8.05
N ASN A 116 6.20 -31.33 -7.64
CA ASN A 116 6.04 -31.70 -6.24
C ASN A 116 7.05 -31.01 -5.30
N SER A 117 8.29 -30.85 -5.75
CA SER A 117 9.30 -30.12 -4.95
C SER A 117 8.92 -28.65 -4.77
N ARG A 118 8.30 -28.03 -5.78
CA ARG A 118 7.86 -26.63 -5.70
C ARG A 118 6.59 -26.43 -4.88
N GLU A 119 5.74 -27.47 -4.75
CA GLU A 119 4.51 -27.37 -3.95
C GLU A 119 4.77 -27.01 -2.49
N ALA A 120 5.77 -27.60 -1.88
CA ALA A 120 6.14 -27.32 -0.48
C ALA A 120 6.54 -25.84 -0.30
N GLN A 121 7.32 -25.32 -1.24
CA GLN A 121 7.72 -23.90 -1.26
C GLN A 121 6.50 -22.99 -1.44
N LEU A 122 5.67 -23.23 -2.45
CA LEU A 122 4.47 -22.44 -2.71
C LEU A 122 3.51 -22.44 -1.51
N LYS A 123 3.29 -23.59 -0.87
CA LYS A 123 2.49 -23.66 0.36
C LYS A 123 3.07 -22.80 1.47
N LYS A 124 4.35 -22.90 1.74
CA LYS A 124 5.03 -22.13 2.78
C LYS A 124 4.92 -20.63 2.54
N GLU A 125 5.08 -20.21 1.30
CA GLU A 125 5.14 -18.78 0.95
C GLU A 125 3.77 -18.12 0.80
N PHE A 126 2.77 -18.86 0.33
CA PHE A 126 1.50 -18.26 -0.07
C PHE A 126 0.30 -18.67 0.81
N THR A 127 0.32 -19.81 1.52
CA THR A 127 -0.87 -20.24 2.26
C THR A 127 -1.33 -19.19 3.29
N THR A 128 -0.45 -18.75 4.18
CA THR A 128 -0.80 -17.78 5.22
C THR A 128 -1.20 -16.41 4.64
N PRO A 129 -0.43 -15.78 3.73
CA PRO A 129 -0.85 -14.53 3.10
C PRO A 129 -2.20 -14.64 2.39
N LEU A 130 -2.43 -15.71 1.63
CA LEU A 130 -3.65 -15.86 0.82
C LEU A 130 -4.90 -16.08 1.68
N THR A 131 -4.78 -16.83 2.79
CA THR A 131 -5.91 -17.04 3.70
C THR A 131 -6.34 -15.80 4.47
N ASN A 132 -5.46 -14.80 4.59
CA ASN A 132 -5.75 -13.52 5.23
C ASN A 132 -6.39 -12.50 4.27
N LEU A 133 -6.47 -12.80 2.98
CA LEU A 133 -7.11 -11.91 2.01
C LEU A 133 -8.63 -12.00 2.08
N SER A 134 -9.30 -10.87 1.97
CA SER A 134 -10.73 -10.86 1.73
C SER A 134 -11.05 -11.43 0.34
N VAL A 135 -12.28 -11.92 0.12
CA VAL A 135 -12.75 -12.39 -1.20
C VAL A 135 -12.52 -11.36 -2.29
N TYR A 136 -12.73 -10.08 -1.98
CA TYR A 136 -12.50 -8.99 -2.93
C TYR A 136 -11.01 -8.83 -3.30
N GLN A 137 -10.14 -8.84 -2.30
CA GLN A 137 -8.69 -8.80 -2.52
C GLN A 137 -8.20 -10.03 -3.31
N GLY A 138 -8.77 -11.20 -3.01
CA GLY A 138 -8.49 -12.43 -3.78
C GLY A 138 -8.83 -12.28 -5.27
N LYS A 139 -9.99 -11.69 -5.60
CA LYS A 139 -10.38 -11.38 -6.99
C LYS A 139 -9.39 -10.44 -7.66
N VAL A 140 -8.98 -9.37 -6.97
CA VAL A 140 -7.98 -8.41 -7.47
C VAL A 140 -6.63 -9.10 -7.70
N LEU A 141 -6.18 -9.94 -6.75
CA LEU A 141 -4.95 -10.72 -6.87
C LEU A 141 -4.95 -11.58 -8.14
N MET A 142 -6.04 -12.32 -8.40
CA MET A 142 -6.15 -13.18 -9.59
C MET A 142 -6.05 -12.38 -10.89
N LYS A 143 -6.67 -11.20 -10.94
CA LYS A 143 -6.59 -10.30 -12.10
C LYS A 143 -5.16 -9.77 -12.29
N ILE A 144 -4.45 -9.41 -11.23
CA ILE A 144 -3.06 -8.96 -11.34
C ILE A 144 -2.14 -10.10 -11.77
N ILE A 145 -2.34 -11.33 -11.27
CA ILE A 145 -1.58 -12.50 -11.74
C ILE A 145 -1.83 -12.74 -13.23
N ASN A 146 -3.08 -12.67 -13.70
CA ASN A 146 -3.40 -12.79 -15.13
C ASN A 146 -2.66 -11.72 -15.93
N ARG A 147 -2.69 -10.46 -15.48
CA ARG A 147 -1.95 -9.36 -16.12
C ARG A 147 -0.45 -9.65 -16.25
N GLU A 148 0.15 -10.18 -15.20
CA GLU A 148 1.60 -10.41 -15.14
C GLU A 148 2.07 -11.66 -15.90
N THR A 149 1.18 -12.65 -16.05
CA THR A 149 1.52 -13.95 -16.68
C THR A 149 0.89 -14.16 -18.06
N ASN A 150 -0.04 -13.29 -18.45
CA ASN A 150 -0.92 -13.44 -19.61
C ASN A 150 -1.75 -14.76 -19.63
N ASN A 151 -1.91 -15.39 -18.47
CA ASN A 151 -2.68 -16.60 -18.29
C ASN A 151 -3.62 -16.45 -17.10
N THR A 152 -4.83 -16.96 -17.20
CA THR A 152 -5.72 -17.02 -16.05
C THR A 152 -5.15 -17.99 -14.98
N CYS A 153 -5.46 -17.75 -13.73
CA CYS A 153 -5.05 -18.68 -12.69
C CYS A 153 -5.62 -20.09 -12.91
N PHE A 154 -6.76 -20.19 -13.59
CA PHE A 154 -7.34 -21.48 -13.97
C PHE A 154 -6.46 -22.22 -15.00
N GLU A 155 -5.97 -21.54 -16.03
CA GLU A 155 -5.06 -22.13 -17.03
C GLU A 155 -3.75 -22.59 -16.38
N ILE A 156 -3.18 -21.78 -15.48
CA ILE A 156 -1.98 -22.16 -14.71
C ILE A 156 -2.25 -23.44 -13.89
N ILE A 157 -3.43 -23.55 -13.25
CA ILE A 157 -3.83 -24.73 -12.51
C ILE A 157 -3.96 -25.95 -13.43
N GLU A 158 -4.59 -25.81 -14.59
CA GLU A 158 -4.77 -26.90 -15.56
C GLU A 158 -3.42 -27.40 -16.08
N GLU A 159 -2.49 -26.50 -16.39
CA GLU A 159 -1.15 -26.84 -16.85
C GLU A 159 -0.37 -27.68 -15.81
N TYR A 160 -0.54 -27.38 -14.53
CA TYR A 160 0.16 -28.07 -13.43
C TYR A 160 -0.67 -29.20 -12.81
N LYS A 161 -1.82 -29.54 -13.41
CA LYS A 161 -2.69 -30.61 -12.94
C LYS A 161 -1.95 -31.95 -12.91
N GLY A 162 -2.01 -32.62 -11.75
CA GLY A 162 -1.29 -33.86 -11.51
C GLY A 162 0.16 -33.69 -11.04
N GLY A 163 0.71 -32.46 -11.06
CA GLY A 163 2.00 -32.12 -10.47
C GLY A 163 1.91 -31.72 -9.00
N PHE A 164 0.80 -31.08 -8.62
CA PHE A 164 0.52 -30.68 -7.25
C PHE A 164 -0.55 -31.58 -6.61
N THR A 165 -0.55 -31.65 -5.26
CA THR A 165 -1.53 -32.48 -4.54
C THR A 165 -2.95 -31.89 -4.63
N ALA A 166 -3.97 -32.79 -4.58
CA ALA A 166 -5.38 -32.38 -4.54
C ALA A 166 -5.67 -31.40 -3.37
N ARG A 167 -5.01 -31.58 -2.23
CA ARG A 167 -5.15 -30.71 -1.05
C ARG A 167 -4.67 -29.29 -1.34
N PHE A 168 -3.59 -29.11 -2.09
CA PHE A 168 -3.13 -27.78 -2.52
C PHE A 168 -4.21 -27.08 -3.35
N TRP A 169 -4.76 -27.75 -4.35
CA TRP A 169 -5.81 -27.19 -5.19
C TRP A 169 -7.11 -26.93 -4.44
N GLN A 170 -7.47 -27.78 -3.48
CA GLN A 170 -8.63 -27.53 -2.62
C GLN A 170 -8.47 -26.25 -1.81
N THR A 171 -7.28 -25.95 -1.29
CA THR A 171 -7.01 -24.71 -0.56
C THR A 171 -7.18 -23.51 -1.47
N ILE A 172 -6.62 -23.54 -2.66
CA ILE A 172 -6.78 -22.45 -3.67
C ILE A 172 -8.26 -22.25 -4.05
N ALA A 173 -8.97 -23.35 -4.34
CA ALA A 173 -10.39 -23.29 -4.70
C ALA A 173 -11.27 -22.78 -3.55
N TRP A 174 -10.94 -23.13 -2.31
CA TRP A 174 -11.66 -22.65 -1.13
C TRP A 174 -11.50 -21.13 -0.95
N VAL A 175 -10.30 -20.59 -1.13
CA VAL A 175 -10.02 -19.15 -0.96
C VAL A 175 -10.59 -18.32 -2.12
N PHE A 176 -10.47 -18.79 -3.36
CA PHE A 176 -10.71 -17.98 -4.56
C PHE A 176 -11.95 -18.39 -5.36
N GLY A 177 -12.41 -19.66 -5.25
CA GLY A 177 -13.63 -20.14 -5.88
C GLY A 177 -13.73 -19.82 -7.37
N SER A 178 -14.85 -19.21 -7.79
CA SER A 178 -15.11 -18.83 -9.20
C SER A 178 -14.18 -17.73 -9.75
N SER A 179 -13.41 -17.09 -8.89
CA SER A 179 -12.52 -15.99 -9.30
C SER A 179 -11.31 -16.45 -10.10
N LEU A 180 -11.01 -17.76 -10.12
CA LEU A 180 -9.88 -18.34 -10.85
C LEU A 180 -9.96 -18.18 -12.38
N LYS A 181 -11.17 -18.06 -12.92
CA LYS A 181 -11.44 -17.94 -14.38
C LYS A 181 -11.61 -16.49 -14.85
N GLN A 182 -11.32 -15.51 -13.99
CA GLN A 182 -11.50 -14.11 -14.38
C GLN A 182 -10.41 -13.66 -15.32
N ASP A 183 -10.83 -13.20 -16.51
CA ASP A 183 -9.96 -12.54 -17.48
C ASP A 183 -9.56 -11.15 -16.97
N TYR A 184 -8.43 -10.68 -17.49
CA TYR A 184 -7.99 -9.32 -17.31
C TYR A 184 -8.22 -8.49 -18.58
N ARG A 185 -9.01 -7.40 -18.47
CA ARG A 185 -9.43 -6.57 -19.61
C ARG A 185 -9.03 -5.10 -19.39
N PRO A 186 -7.75 -4.74 -19.63
CA PRO A 186 -7.24 -3.40 -19.33
C PRO A 186 -7.91 -2.26 -20.12
N ALA A 187 -8.45 -2.55 -21.31
CA ALA A 187 -9.17 -1.56 -22.12
C ALA A 187 -10.68 -1.50 -21.81
N GLY A 188 -11.16 -2.25 -20.80
CA GLY A 188 -12.57 -2.35 -20.45
C GLY A 188 -12.82 -2.28 -18.95
N GLU A 189 -13.36 -3.37 -18.42
CA GLU A 189 -13.78 -3.47 -17.00
C GLU A 189 -12.65 -3.24 -15.99
N ASP A 190 -11.40 -3.48 -16.37
CA ASP A 190 -10.23 -3.38 -15.52
C ASP A 190 -9.36 -2.15 -15.80
N ALA A 191 -9.89 -1.14 -16.50
CA ALA A 191 -9.15 0.09 -16.79
C ALA A 191 -8.70 0.82 -15.51
N ASP A 192 -9.59 0.92 -14.51
CA ASP A 192 -9.24 1.50 -13.21
C ASP A 192 -8.18 0.67 -12.46
N LEU A 193 -8.28 -0.67 -12.57
CA LEU A 193 -7.29 -1.57 -11.99
C LEU A 193 -5.91 -1.38 -12.65
N GLU A 194 -5.85 -1.27 -13.99
CA GLU A 194 -4.60 -1.04 -14.71
C GLU A 194 -3.94 0.28 -14.34
N LEU A 195 -4.71 1.36 -14.19
CA LEU A 195 -4.19 2.66 -13.74
C LEU A 195 -3.55 2.55 -12.37
N ILE A 196 -4.24 1.91 -11.42
CA ILE A 196 -3.75 1.74 -10.06
C ILE A 196 -2.53 0.80 -10.02
N VAL A 197 -2.54 -0.29 -10.79
CA VAL A 197 -1.40 -1.21 -10.85
C VAL A 197 -0.15 -0.50 -11.40
N LYS A 198 -0.29 0.36 -12.41
CA LYS A 198 0.83 1.17 -12.92
C LYS A 198 1.35 2.18 -11.89
N GLU A 199 0.46 2.79 -11.12
CA GLU A 199 0.84 3.66 -10.00
C GLU A 199 1.66 2.90 -8.96
N VAL A 200 1.14 1.75 -8.51
CA VAL A 200 1.78 0.92 -7.50
C VAL A 200 3.10 0.32 -8.01
N ALA A 201 3.15 -0.12 -9.27
CA ALA A 201 4.38 -0.64 -9.89
C ALA A 201 5.52 0.38 -9.82
N ARG A 202 5.23 1.65 -10.14
CA ARG A 202 6.23 2.74 -10.05
C ARG A 202 6.72 2.95 -8.62
N MET A 203 5.86 2.82 -7.62
CA MET A 203 6.25 2.94 -6.21
C MET A 203 7.18 1.82 -5.74
N TYR A 204 7.04 0.62 -6.33
CA TYR A 204 7.92 -0.53 -6.08
C TYR A 204 9.16 -0.58 -6.99
N GLY A 205 9.38 0.43 -7.83
CA GLY A 205 10.51 0.48 -8.76
C GLY A 205 10.40 -0.49 -9.94
N HIS A 206 9.18 -0.89 -10.29
CA HIS A 206 8.86 -1.84 -11.38
C HIS A 206 8.14 -1.15 -12.57
N GLY A 207 8.21 0.18 -12.64
CA GLY A 207 7.59 0.96 -13.70
C GLY A 207 8.52 1.30 -14.87
#